data_ee7ab324c77dc72cbb8abc5d25826332
#
_entry.id   ee7ab324c77dc72cbb8abc5d25826332
#
_cell.length_a   1.000
_cell.length_b   1.000
_cell.length_c   1.000
_cell.angle_alpha   90.00
_cell.angle_beta   90.00
_cell.angle_gamma   90.00
#
_symmetry.space_group_name_H-M   'P 1'
#
loop_
_entity.id
_entity.type
_entity.pdbx_description
1 polymer ?
#
loop_
_entity_poly.entity_id
_entity_poly.type
_entity_poly.pdbx_seq_one_letter_code
_entity_poly.pdbx_strand_id
1 'polypeptide(L)'
;MTGQNKVWLAGNVLMRGLLQDDFELVKAARDTIVSEITTGMQEGIKSDWSFHQHGPQQQFGNYGLAFLTEMSSYSGLFAGTVFALNKEQQGILNSFLLNGYRWIVWKGYMDVNALDRQLFHSGQIHKAFSLAFATNALMRGSSAEDIRQMNEFLKDNYAPKRKGSAFIGHKHFWDSDQTVHRSSTWMASVKMASDRVIGTELVNEDNLKGFYMGDGALYTYCRGDEYLNIFPFWDWRKIPGITAYESEAPVPAFFNYGAHVRNKAAFVGGVTDGETGMTAMVLDRDGLQAHKSWIFTRDYVLCLGAGIRSDSILAVTTSVDQRVKRGDLLRYADGNWLPVQGKYVSSPKEQRFFHDNTGYILLQPSACVAISEKRSGRWCDFMGSYAPKTVEGEIVGLYIDHGREDNADYQYLVLPASTAEKTAAFAVQDIRVIRNDTSIQAVAVGNCFYVTAYESQVVNLQKDLQVDLQTPGIYMFRLHNGNWLIEAADPTHKQHSLSLKMNRKDVKIVFPPAMNREKAFLPDRTFISCLLWED
;
A
#
# COMPACT_ATOMS: atom_id res chain seq x y z
N MET A 1 9.83 -26.70 -6.52
CA MET A 1 9.05 -25.69 -7.27
C MET A 1 7.76 -25.47 -6.52
N THR A 2 7.34 -24.23 -6.32
CA THR A 2 6.23 -23.82 -5.45
C THR A 2 5.41 -22.72 -6.14
N GLY A 3 4.25 -22.40 -5.56
CA GLY A 3 3.39 -21.33 -6.03
C GLY A 3 2.92 -21.52 -7.47
N GLN A 4 2.82 -20.42 -8.22
CA GLN A 4 2.26 -20.43 -9.58
C GLN A 4 3.08 -21.28 -10.56
N ASN A 5 4.39 -21.36 -10.42
CA ASN A 5 5.23 -22.18 -11.30
C ASN A 5 4.89 -23.67 -11.22
N LYS A 6 4.54 -24.18 -10.04
CA LYS A 6 4.10 -25.57 -9.85
C LYS A 6 2.74 -25.81 -10.52
N VAL A 7 1.82 -24.85 -10.40
CA VAL A 7 0.50 -24.90 -11.03
C VAL A 7 0.62 -25.00 -12.55
N TRP A 8 1.45 -24.18 -13.19
CA TRP A 8 1.66 -24.21 -14.64
C TRP A 8 2.16 -25.56 -15.15
N LEU A 9 3.16 -26.15 -14.45
CA LEU A 9 3.68 -27.46 -14.86
C LEU A 9 2.65 -28.57 -14.65
N ALA A 10 1.96 -28.57 -13.52
CA ALA A 10 0.91 -29.55 -13.24
C ALA A 10 -0.27 -29.40 -14.22
N GLY A 11 -0.60 -28.18 -14.63
CA GLY A 11 -1.60 -27.91 -15.67
C GLY A 11 -1.26 -28.57 -17.02
N ASN A 12 0.03 -28.49 -17.44
CA ASN A 12 0.47 -29.19 -18.65
C ASN A 12 0.34 -30.71 -18.53
N VAL A 13 0.61 -31.27 -17.36
CA VAL A 13 0.44 -32.71 -17.08
C VAL A 13 -1.04 -33.09 -17.10
N LEU A 14 -1.91 -32.25 -16.51
CA LEU A 14 -3.38 -32.42 -16.55
C LEU A 14 -3.88 -32.50 -18.00
N MET A 15 -3.48 -31.56 -18.85
CA MET A 15 -3.88 -31.54 -20.27
C MET A 15 -3.37 -32.78 -21.01
N ARG A 16 -2.15 -33.23 -20.75
CA ARG A 16 -1.61 -34.47 -21.31
C ARG A 16 -2.45 -35.67 -20.89
N GLY A 17 -2.80 -35.79 -19.61
CA GLY A 17 -3.61 -36.89 -19.09
C GLY A 17 -5.00 -36.93 -19.76
N LEU A 18 -5.64 -35.77 -19.95
CA LEU A 18 -6.91 -35.67 -20.67
C LEU A 18 -6.82 -36.12 -22.14
N LEU A 19 -5.73 -35.72 -22.85
CA LEU A 19 -5.50 -36.12 -24.23
C LEU A 19 -5.20 -37.62 -24.41
N GLN A 20 -4.65 -38.25 -23.36
CA GLN A 20 -4.31 -39.68 -23.36
C GLN A 20 -5.40 -40.56 -22.76
N ASP A 21 -6.51 -39.98 -22.30
CA ASP A 21 -7.58 -40.65 -21.53
C ASP A 21 -7.02 -41.40 -20.29
N ASP A 22 -6.00 -40.83 -19.66
CA ASP A 22 -5.30 -41.38 -18.48
C ASP A 22 -5.85 -40.76 -17.18
N PHE A 23 -6.83 -41.43 -16.56
CA PHE A 23 -7.47 -40.97 -15.35
C PHE A 23 -6.50 -40.79 -14.19
N GLU A 24 -5.53 -41.67 -14.00
CA GLU A 24 -4.58 -41.60 -12.87
C GLU A 24 -3.61 -40.42 -13.04
N LEU A 25 -3.21 -40.14 -14.28
CA LEU A 25 -2.40 -38.96 -14.58
C LEU A 25 -3.17 -37.66 -14.37
N VAL A 26 -4.46 -37.60 -14.78
CA VAL A 26 -5.35 -36.45 -14.53
C VAL A 26 -5.51 -36.22 -13.04
N LYS A 27 -5.77 -37.30 -12.27
CA LYS A 27 -5.91 -37.23 -10.81
C LYS A 27 -4.65 -36.74 -10.13
N ALA A 28 -3.48 -37.29 -10.46
CA ALA A 28 -2.20 -36.88 -9.88
C ALA A 28 -1.88 -35.42 -10.18
N ALA A 29 -2.13 -34.96 -11.40
CA ALA A 29 -1.95 -33.56 -11.81
C ALA A 29 -2.90 -32.62 -11.05
N ARG A 30 -4.18 -32.98 -10.95
CA ARG A 30 -5.19 -32.26 -10.15
C ARG A 30 -4.77 -32.14 -8.71
N ASP A 31 -4.35 -33.25 -8.07
CA ASP A 31 -3.95 -33.25 -6.66
C ASP A 31 -2.70 -32.39 -6.44
N THR A 32 -1.79 -32.34 -7.41
CA THR A 32 -0.65 -31.42 -7.40
C THR A 32 -1.06 -29.95 -7.51
N ILE A 33 -2.01 -29.60 -8.40
CA ILE A 33 -2.56 -28.24 -8.53
C ILE A 33 -3.19 -27.81 -7.22
N VAL A 34 -4.12 -28.59 -6.69
CA VAL A 34 -4.88 -28.17 -5.51
C VAL A 34 -4.05 -28.16 -4.23
N SER A 35 -2.90 -28.84 -4.18
CA SER A 35 -1.97 -28.77 -3.05
C SER A 35 -1.38 -27.38 -2.83
N GLU A 36 -1.43 -26.50 -3.85
CA GLU A 36 -0.99 -25.09 -3.72
C GLU A 36 -2.10 -24.18 -3.14
N ILE A 37 -3.34 -24.66 -3.01
CA ILE A 37 -4.44 -23.92 -2.36
C ILE A 37 -4.27 -24.01 -0.84
N THR A 38 -3.35 -23.26 -0.31
CA THR A 38 -3.02 -23.18 1.12
C THR A 38 -2.49 -21.78 1.44
N THR A 39 -2.37 -21.45 2.72
CA THR A 39 -1.88 -20.15 3.19
C THR A 39 -0.61 -20.29 4.02
N GLY A 40 0.18 -19.21 4.13
CA GLY A 40 1.34 -19.13 5.04
C GLY A 40 2.64 -19.78 4.54
N MET A 41 2.67 -20.30 3.31
CA MET A 41 3.90 -20.82 2.70
C MET A 41 4.87 -19.68 2.35
N GLN A 42 6.13 -20.01 2.07
CA GLN A 42 7.12 -19.02 1.62
C GLN A 42 6.66 -18.33 0.34
N GLU A 43 6.22 -19.09 -0.66
CA GLU A 43 5.62 -18.61 -1.90
C GLU A 43 4.17 -19.09 -1.97
N GLY A 44 3.28 -18.30 -2.56
CA GLY A 44 1.85 -18.54 -2.62
C GLY A 44 1.05 -17.52 -1.80
N ILE A 45 -0.18 -17.89 -1.44
CA ILE A 45 -1.09 -17.06 -0.63
C ILE A 45 -0.54 -16.93 0.79
N LYS A 46 -0.41 -15.68 1.26
CA LYS A 46 0.07 -15.37 2.61
C LYS A 46 -1.10 -15.37 3.60
N SER A 47 -0.77 -15.39 4.89
CA SER A 47 -1.78 -15.39 5.97
C SER A 47 -2.61 -14.10 6.02
N ASP A 48 -2.07 -12.99 5.50
CA ASP A 48 -2.74 -11.69 5.36
C ASP A 48 -3.52 -11.53 4.05
N TRP A 49 -3.58 -12.60 3.22
CA TRP A 49 -4.20 -12.62 1.90
C TRP A 49 -3.43 -11.86 0.82
N SER A 50 -2.17 -11.49 1.06
CA SER A 50 -1.25 -11.12 -0.01
C SER A 50 -0.70 -12.36 -0.72
N PHE A 51 0.14 -12.17 -1.73
CA PHE A 51 0.75 -13.27 -2.47
C PHE A 51 2.24 -13.01 -2.65
N HIS A 52 3.06 -14.01 -2.33
CA HIS A 52 4.51 -13.95 -2.54
C HIS A 52 4.96 -14.92 -3.62
N GLN A 53 5.92 -14.48 -4.41
CA GLN A 53 6.71 -15.29 -5.35
C GLN A 53 8.08 -14.64 -5.54
N HIS A 54 9.11 -15.44 -5.84
CA HIS A 54 10.50 -15.02 -5.92
C HIS A 54 11.04 -14.49 -4.58
N GLY A 55 10.72 -15.20 -3.51
CA GLY A 55 11.09 -14.83 -2.14
C GLY A 55 10.02 -13.95 -1.47
N PRO A 56 10.38 -13.24 -0.37
CA PRO A 56 9.45 -12.44 0.40
C PRO A 56 9.12 -11.13 -0.32
N GLN A 57 8.37 -11.21 -1.39
CA GLN A 57 8.00 -10.12 -2.28
C GLN A 57 6.55 -10.22 -2.67
N GLN A 58 5.83 -9.11 -2.55
CA GLN A 58 4.44 -9.01 -2.98
C GLN A 58 4.34 -9.12 -4.51
N GLN A 59 3.48 -10.02 -5.00
CA GLN A 59 3.31 -10.34 -6.41
C GLN A 59 1.83 -10.38 -6.83
N PHE A 60 0.99 -9.50 -6.30
CA PHE A 60 -0.43 -9.46 -6.62
C PHE A 60 -0.70 -9.34 -8.11
N GLY A 61 -0.11 -8.36 -8.76
CA GLY A 61 -0.40 -8.07 -10.18
C GLY A 61 0.33 -8.98 -11.18
N ASN A 62 1.12 -9.93 -10.72
CA ASN A 62 1.91 -10.83 -11.56
C ASN A 62 1.56 -12.30 -11.24
N TYR A 63 2.41 -12.99 -10.49
CA TYR A 63 2.22 -14.42 -10.17
C TYR A 63 0.94 -14.69 -9.38
N GLY A 64 0.56 -13.81 -8.45
CA GLY A 64 -0.67 -13.94 -7.70
C GLY A 64 -1.91 -13.83 -8.57
N LEU A 65 -1.90 -12.91 -9.56
CA LEU A 65 -3.01 -12.78 -10.51
C LEU A 65 -3.13 -14.02 -11.39
N ALA A 66 -2.01 -14.53 -11.92
CA ALA A 66 -1.99 -15.77 -12.69
C ALA A 66 -2.52 -16.94 -11.84
N PHE A 67 -2.06 -17.04 -10.58
CA PHE A 67 -2.52 -18.07 -9.64
C PHE A 67 -4.04 -17.99 -9.43
N LEU A 68 -4.57 -16.83 -9.08
CA LEU A 68 -6.01 -16.70 -8.83
C LEU A 68 -6.83 -17.00 -10.09
N THR A 69 -6.43 -16.49 -11.26
CA THR A 69 -7.18 -16.71 -12.52
C THR A 69 -7.20 -18.17 -12.93
N GLU A 70 -6.08 -18.87 -12.83
CA GLU A 70 -6.00 -20.29 -13.17
C GLU A 70 -6.72 -21.16 -12.15
N MET A 71 -6.49 -20.94 -10.84
CA MET A 71 -7.18 -21.69 -9.79
C MET A 71 -8.70 -21.49 -9.84
N SER A 72 -9.16 -20.28 -10.18
CA SER A 72 -10.58 -19.99 -10.39
C SER A 72 -11.13 -20.78 -11.58
N SER A 73 -10.36 -20.90 -12.66
CA SER A 73 -10.73 -21.69 -13.83
C SER A 73 -10.82 -23.18 -13.49
N TYR A 74 -9.84 -23.73 -12.76
CA TYR A 74 -9.89 -25.11 -12.27
C TYR A 74 -11.05 -25.34 -11.31
N SER A 75 -11.32 -24.42 -10.37
CA SER A 75 -12.48 -24.50 -9.49
C SER A 75 -13.78 -24.60 -10.29
N GLY A 76 -13.95 -23.75 -11.31
CA GLY A 76 -15.13 -23.77 -12.17
C GLY A 76 -15.26 -25.02 -13.05
N LEU A 77 -14.13 -25.57 -13.55
CA LEU A 77 -14.09 -26.77 -14.37
C LEU A 77 -14.34 -28.04 -13.54
N PHE A 78 -13.83 -28.11 -12.34
CA PHE A 78 -13.96 -29.28 -11.47
C PHE A 78 -15.29 -29.31 -10.73
N ALA A 79 -16.03 -28.21 -10.66
CA ALA A 79 -17.30 -28.12 -9.96
C ALA A 79 -18.30 -29.18 -10.44
N GLY A 80 -18.90 -29.94 -9.51
CA GLY A 80 -19.85 -31.01 -9.80
C GLY A 80 -19.23 -32.31 -10.34
N THR A 81 -17.90 -32.42 -10.36
CA THR A 81 -17.16 -33.64 -10.73
C THR A 81 -16.51 -34.29 -9.52
N VAL A 82 -15.92 -35.47 -9.70
CA VAL A 82 -15.10 -36.16 -8.66
C VAL A 82 -13.83 -35.38 -8.31
N PHE A 83 -13.45 -34.40 -9.12
CA PHE A 83 -12.29 -33.54 -8.93
C PHE A 83 -12.61 -32.22 -8.22
N ALA A 84 -13.88 -31.99 -7.83
CA ALA A 84 -14.30 -30.75 -7.18
C ALA A 84 -13.41 -30.39 -5.99
N LEU A 85 -13.19 -29.09 -5.79
CA LEU A 85 -12.51 -28.56 -4.60
C LEU A 85 -13.35 -28.87 -3.35
N ASN A 86 -12.68 -29.16 -2.25
CA ASN A 86 -13.36 -29.23 -0.97
C ASN A 86 -13.72 -27.81 -0.47
N LYS A 87 -14.53 -27.72 0.61
CA LYS A 87 -15.00 -26.46 1.17
C LYS A 87 -13.87 -25.55 1.65
N GLU A 88 -12.80 -26.12 2.21
CA GLU A 88 -11.64 -25.37 2.71
C GLU A 88 -10.89 -24.74 1.54
N GLN A 89 -10.55 -25.52 0.51
CA GLN A 89 -9.88 -25.05 -0.70
C GLN A 89 -10.68 -23.93 -1.40
N GLN A 90 -11.99 -24.14 -1.57
CA GLN A 90 -12.86 -23.12 -2.15
C GLN A 90 -12.88 -21.86 -1.29
N GLY A 91 -12.97 -21.98 0.04
CA GLY A 91 -12.94 -20.88 1.00
C GLY A 91 -11.65 -20.08 0.96
N ILE A 92 -10.49 -20.75 0.76
CA ILE A 92 -9.19 -20.07 0.60
C ILE A 92 -9.17 -19.21 -0.66
N LEU A 93 -9.63 -19.74 -1.81
CA LEU A 93 -9.66 -18.96 -3.06
C LEU A 93 -10.64 -17.79 -2.98
N ASN A 94 -11.83 -18.00 -2.39
CA ASN A 94 -12.80 -16.94 -2.17
C ASN A 94 -12.23 -15.83 -1.28
N SER A 95 -11.55 -16.21 -0.19
CA SER A 95 -10.92 -15.27 0.72
C SER A 95 -9.75 -14.54 0.07
N PHE A 96 -8.98 -15.21 -0.78
CA PHE A 96 -7.89 -14.56 -1.52
C PHE A 96 -8.42 -13.50 -2.48
N LEU A 97 -9.56 -13.74 -3.14
CA LEU A 97 -10.24 -12.71 -3.92
C LEU A 97 -10.79 -11.59 -3.03
N LEU A 98 -11.58 -11.93 -2.00
CA LEU A 98 -12.37 -10.96 -1.23
C LEU A 98 -11.55 -10.20 -0.17
N ASN A 99 -10.57 -10.86 0.45
CA ASN A 99 -9.71 -10.28 1.48
C ASN A 99 -8.33 -9.84 0.95
N GLY A 100 -7.97 -10.23 -0.27
CA GLY A 100 -6.76 -9.81 -0.99
C GLY A 100 -7.09 -8.81 -2.10
N TYR A 101 -7.51 -9.32 -3.26
CA TYR A 101 -7.68 -8.51 -4.47
C TYR A 101 -8.73 -7.42 -4.38
N ARG A 102 -9.82 -7.61 -3.64
CA ARG A 102 -10.86 -6.58 -3.45
C ARG A 102 -10.28 -5.28 -2.89
N TRP A 103 -9.21 -5.37 -2.10
CA TRP A 103 -8.56 -4.19 -1.52
C TRP A 103 -7.80 -3.36 -2.53
N ILE A 104 -7.14 -3.98 -3.50
CA ILE A 104 -6.18 -3.38 -4.42
C ILE A 104 -6.76 -3.01 -5.80
N VAL A 105 -8.07 -3.08 -5.97
CA VAL A 105 -8.75 -2.68 -7.21
C VAL A 105 -9.74 -1.56 -6.91
N TRP A 106 -9.64 -0.47 -7.64
CA TRP A 106 -10.51 0.69 -7.51
C TRP A 106 -11.13 1.06 -8.86
N LYS A 107 -12.47 0.95 -8.96
CA LYS A 107 -13.24 1.31 -10.18
C LYS A 107 -12.70 0.68 -11.47
N GLY A 108 -12.26 -0.57 -11.40
CA GLY A 108 -11.73 -1.31 -12.56
C GLY A 108 -10.26 -1.04 -12.88
N TYR A 109 -9.53 -0.39 -11.99
CA TYR A 109 -8.08 -0.17 -12.09
C TYR A 109 -7.36 -0.87 -10.94
N MET A 110 -6.33 -1.63 -11.25
CA MET A 110 -5.47 -2.21 -10.22
C MET A 110 -4.53 -1.14 -9.68
N ASP A 111 -4.32 -1.13 -8.37
CA ASP A 111 -3.35 -0.27 -7.69
C ASP A 111 -1.94 -0.42 -8.28
N VAL A 112 -1.25 0.70 -8.51
CA VAL A 112 0.14 0.69 -9.03
C VAL A 112 1.06 -0.08 -8.09
N ASN A 113 0.89 0.05 -6.77
CA ASN A 113 1.67 -0.71 -5.78
C ASN A 113 1.51 -2.22 -5.92
N ALA A 114 0.40 -2.69 -6.51
CA ALA A 114 0.12 -4.10 -6.73
C ALA A 114 0.61 -4.63 -8.08
N LEU A 115 1.01 -3.77 -9.02
CA LEU A 115 1.49 -4.21 -10.35
C LEU A 115 2.88 -4.87 -10.29
N ASP A 116 3.65 -4.55 -9.24
CA ASP A 116 5.05 -4.93 -9.11
C ASP A 116 5.87 -4.53 -10.36
N ARG A 117 6.71 -5.41 -10.90
CA ARG A 117 7.52 -5.12 -12.09
C ARG A 117 6.72 -4.97 -13.39
N GLN A 118 5.50 -5.47 -13.46
CA GLN A 118 4.72 -5.53 -14.71
C GLN A 118 3.95 -4.23 -14.99
N LEU A 119 4.69 -3.17 -15.25
CA LEU A 119 4.18 -1.83 -15.52
C LEU A 119 3.81 -1.64 -17.01
N PHE A 120 3.09 -2.58 -17.59
CA PHE A 120 2.70 -2.58 -19.00
C PHE A 120 1.75 -1.44 -19.35
N HIS A 121 1.72 -1.07 -20.63
CA HIS A 121 0.69 -0.17 -21.15
C HIS A 121 -0.70 -0.70 -20.83
N SER A 122 -1.53 0.12 -20.22
CA SER A 122 -2.87 -0.22 -19.73
C SER A 122 -2.92 -1.40 -18.74
N GLY A 123 -1.79 -1.76 -18.12
CA GLY A 123 -1.69 -2.89 -17.20
C GLY A 123 -2.67 -2.83 -16.04
N GLN A 124 -2.94 -1.64 -15.49
CA GLN A 124 -3.92 -1.46 -14.41
C GLN A 124 -5.32 -1.93 -14.82
N ILE A 125 -5.76 -1.62 -16.05
CA ILE A 125 -7.08 -2.01 -16.58
C ILE A 125 -7.10 -3.51 -16.88
N HIS A 126 -6.11 -4.00 -17.63
CA HIS A 126 -6.09 -5.39 -18.08
C HIS A 126 -6.04 -6.37 -16.91
N LYS A 127 -5.21 -6.07 -15.90
CA LYS A 127 -5.09 -6.91 -14.70
C LYS A 127 -6.36 -6.88 -13.86
N ALA A 128 -6.95 -5.71 -13.66
CA ALA A 128 -8.24 -5.62 -12.96
C ALA A 128 -9.35 -6.36 -13.71
N PHE A 129 -9.38 -6.27 -15.05
CA PHE A 129 -10.38 -6.96 -15.87
C PHE A 129 -10.28 -8.49 -15.77
N SER A 130 -9.07 -9.04 -15.66
CA SER A 130 -8.87 -10.48 -15.46
C SER A 130 -9.55 -10.99 -14.19
N LEU A 131 -9.65 -10.17 -13.14
CA LEU A 131 -10.35 -10.52 -11.91
C LEU A 131 -11.86 -10.67 -12.09
N ALA A 132 -12.48 -10.01 -13.08
CA ALA A 132 -13.89 -10.21 -13.37
C ALA A 132 -14.17 -11.64 -13.84
N PHE A 133 -13.30 -12.21 -14.68
CA PHE A 133 -13.40 -13.60 -15.12
C PHE A 133 -13.16 -14.57 -13.97
N ALA A 134 -12.10 -14.36 -13.20
CA ALA A 134 -11.80 -15.18 -12.02
C ALA A 134 -12.97 -15.22 -11.03
N THR A 135 -13.56 -14.05 -10.76
CA THR A 135 -14.72 -13.92 -9.86
C THR A 135 -15.91 -14.74 -10.35
N ASN A 136 -16.26 -14.63 -11.64
CA ASN A 136 -17.37 -15.41 -12.23
C ASN A 136 -17.11 -16.92 -12.21
N ALA A 137 -15.87 -17.36 -12.40
CA ALA A 137 -15.52 -18.77 -12.32
C ALA A 137 -15.65 -19.31 -10.90
N LEU A 138 -15.18 -18.57 -9.88
CA LEU A 138 -15.27 -18.96 -8.47
C LEU A 138 -16.71 -19.08 -7.97
N MET A 139 -17.65 -18.27 -8.47
CA MET A 139 -19.05 -18.31 -8.04
C MET A 139 -19.68 -19.69 -8.16
N ARG A 140 -19.22 -20.54 -9.11
CA ARG A 140 -19.79 -21.87 -9.35
C ARG A 140 -19.63 -22.83 -8.17
N GLY A 141 -18.59 -22.66 -7.36
CA GLY A 141 -18.31 -23.49 -6.17
C GLY A 141 -18.53 -22.77 -4.84
N SER A 142 -19.01 -21.53 -4.87
CA SER A 142 -19.05 -20.65 -3.70
C SER A 142 -20.37 -20.68 -2.95
N SER A 143 -20.33 -20.27 -1.68
CA SER A 143 -21.54 -20.09 -0.86
C SER A 143 -22.37 -18.89 -1.34
N ALA A 144 -23.66 -18.85 -0.96
CA ALA A 144 -24.52 -17.71 -1.29
C ALA A 144 -23.99 -16.37 -0.75
N GLU A 145 -23.35 -16.37 0.42
CA GLU A 145 -22.75 -15.17 1.00
C GLU A 145 -21.51 -14.72 0.21
N ASP A 146 -20.62 -15.63 -0.16
CA ASP A 146 -19.47 -15.30 -0.98
C ASP A 146 -19.91 -14.77 -2.36
N ILE A 147 -20.90 -15.37 -2.98
CA ILE A 147 -21.49 -14.92 -4.25
C ILE A 147 -22.04 -13.49 -4.11
N ARG A 148 -22.70 -13.17 -3.00
CA ARG A 148 -23.19 -11.82 -2.73
C ARG A 148 -22.04 -10.82 -2.70
N GLN A 149 -20.97 -11.13 -1.96
CA GLN A 149 -19.78 -10.26 -1.87
C GLN A 149 -19.02 -10.15 -3.21
N MET A 150 -18.92 -11.23 -3.97
CA MET A 150 -18.36 -11.24 -5.32
C MET A 150 -19.17 -10.36 -6.29
N ASN A 151 -20.49 -10.41 -6.21
CA ASN A 151 -21.35 -9.52 -6.99
C ASN A 151 -21.18 -8.04 -6.61
N GLU A 152 -20.99 -7.75 -5.32
CA GLU A 152 -20.67 -6.40 -4.86
C GLU A 152 -19.30 -5.94 -5.44
N PHE A 153 -18.27 -6.80 -5.39
CA PHE A 153 -16.96 -6.51 -5.98
C PHE A 153 -17.07 -6.22 -7.49
N LEU A 154 -17.81 -7.03 -8.24
CA LEU A 154 -18.05 -6.80 -9.67
C LEU A 154 -18.78 -5.48 -9.92
N LYS A 155 -19.80 -5.20 -9.13
CA LYS A 155 -20.58 -3.96 -9.20
C LYS A 155 -19.73 -2.73 -8.87
N ASP A 156 -18.88 -2.81 -7.85
CA ASP A 156 -18.00 -1.72 -7.43
C ASP A 156 -16.99 -1.32 -8.50
N ASN A 157 -16.52 -2.29 -9.26
CA ASN A 157 -15.41 -2.08 -10.17
C ASN A 157 -15.82 -1.99 -11.64
N TYR A 158 -16.91 -2.67 -12.07
CA TYR A 158 -17.22 -2.80 -13.49
C TYR A 158 -18.61 -2.28 -13.89
N ALA A 159 -19.47 -1.91 -12.93
CA ALA A 159 -20.75 -1.31 -13.28
C ALA A 159 -20.59 0.13 -13.75
N PRO A 160 -21.28 0.55 -14.82
CA PRO A 160 -21.23 1.93 -15.28
C PRO A 160 -21.85 2.90 -14.24
N LYS A 161 -21.28 4.10 -14.12
CA LYS A 161 -21.82 5.24 -13.34
C LYS A 161 -21.90 5.06 -11.80
N ARG A 162 -21.10 4.19 -11.20
CA ARG A 162 -21.08 4.10 -9.73
C ARG A 162 -20.45 5.35 -9.10
N LYS A 163 -21.14 5.92 -8.10
CA LYS A 163 -20.69 7.14 -7.39
C LYS A 163 -19.76 6.85 -6.22
N GLY A 164 -19.84 5.68 -5.60
CA GLY A 164 -19.03 5.31 -4.45
C GLY A 164 -19.00 3.79 -4.22
N SER A 165 -18.15 3.34 -3.29
CA SER A 165 -18.04 1.95 -2.86
C SER A 165 -18.67 1.76 -1.49
N ALA A 166 -19.38 0.65 -1.29
CA ALA A 166 -19.83 0.20 0.02
C ALA A 166 -18.72 -0.54 0.78
N PHE A 167 -17.71 -1.03 0.07
CA PHE A 167 -16.55 -1.66 0.67
C PHE A 167 -15.55 -0.59 1.09
N ILE A 168 -15.57 -0.23 2.36
CA ILE A 168 -14.71 0.76 3.02
C ILE A 168 -13.90 0.09 4.12
N GLY A 169 -12.79 0.70 4.52
CA GLY A 169 -11.98 0.23 5.63
C GLY A 169 -10.49 0.52 5.45
N HIS A 170 -9.70 0.01 6.38
CA HIS A 170 -8.25 0.13 6.39
C HIS A 170 -7.63 -1.23 6.65
N LYS A 171 -6.62 -1.60 5.86
CA LYS A 171 -5.93 -2.88 5.98
C LYS A 171 -4.43 -2.72 5.78
N HIS A 172 -3.67 -3.35 6.66
CA HIS A 172 -2.23 -3.55 6.49
C HIS A 172 -1.96 -5.02 6.13
N PHE A 173 -1.34 -5.25 4.97
CA PHE A 173 -0.83 -6.56 4.56
C PHE A 173 0.56 -6.74 5.18
N TRP A 174 0.61 -7.37 6.35
CA TRP A 174 1.83 -7.43 7.18
C TRP A 174 2.93 -8.36 6.62
N ASP A 175 2.56 -9.34 5.82
CA ASP A 175 3.54 -10.21 5.14
C ASP A 175 4.19 -9.50 3.94
N SER A 176 3.57 -8.42 3.44
CA SER A 176 3.99 -7.68 2.24
C SER A 176 4.35 -6.21 2.49
N ASP A 177 4.33 -5.76 3.74
CA ASP A 177 4.58 -4.36 4.13
C ASP A 177 3.79 -3.35 3.27
N GLN A 178 2.52 -3.67 2.98
CA GLN A 178 1.63 -2.83 2.17
C GLN A 178 0.36 -2.47 2.95
N THR A 179 0.01 -1.18 2.91
CA THR A 179 -1.23 -0.69 3.51
C THR A 179 -2.18 -0.21 2.42
N VAL A 180 -3.47 -0.50 2.59
CA VAL A 180 -4.54 0.01 1.73
C VAL A 180 -5.65 0.59 2.60
N HIS A 181 -6.09 1.79 2.24
CA HIS A 181 -7.25 2.44 2.83
C HIS A 181 -8.31 2.71 1.76
N ARG A 182 -9.57 2.45 2.11
CA ARG A 182 -10.71 2.64 1.22
C ARG A 182 -11.78 3.46 1.92
N SER A 183 -12.05 4.63 1.36
CA SER A 183 -13.26 5.41 1.65
C SER A 183 -14.35 5.07 0.63
N SER A 184 -15.54 5.62 0.78
CA SER A 184 -16.61 5.45 -0.21
C SER A 184 -16.30 6.10 -1.57
N THR A 185 -15.44 7.12 -1.61
CA THR A 185 -15.17 7.95 -2.80
C THR A 185 -13.73 7.91 -3.28
N TRP A 186 -12.82 7.37 -2.49
CA TRP A 186 -11.39 7.29 -2.81
C TRP A 186 -10.71 6.07 -2.17
N MET A 187 -9.57 5.72 -2.70
CA MET A 187 -8.68 4.70 -2.19
C MET A 187 -7.26 5.25 -2.11
N ALA A 188 -6.48 4.79 -1.15
CA ALA A 188 -5.04 5.03 -1.10
C ALA A 188 -4.29 3.77 -0.71
N SER A 189 -3.04 3.67 -1.18
CA SER A 189 -2.13 2.59 -0.79
C SER A 189 -0.73 3.10 -0.50
N VAL A 190 -0.03 2.46 0.44
CA VAL A 190 1.41 2.67 0.68
C VAL A 190 2.12 1.34 0.58
N LYS A 191 3.16 1.27 -0.25
CA LYS A 191 4.07 0.12 -0.34
C LYS A 191 5.40 0.46 0.30
N MET A 192 5.85 -0.41 1.18
CA MET A 192 7.09 -0.28 1.91
C MET A 192 7.99 -1.50 1.68
N ALA A 193 9.26 -1.37 1.99
CA ALA A 193 10.22 -2.45 2.06
C ALA A 193 10.86 -2.49 3.44
N SER A 194 11.25 -3.67 3.89
CA SER A 194 11.94 -3.88 5.16
C SER A 194 13.12 -4.84 4.98
N ASP A 195 13.81 -5.18 6.07
CA ASP A 195 14.78 -6.27 6.07
C ASP A 195 14.12 -7.64 5.75
N ARG A 196 12.79 -7.74 5.89
CA ARG A 196 11.98 -8.93 5.64
C ARG A 196 11.39 -8.98 4.24
N VAL A 197 10.99 -7.81 3.68
CA VAL A 197 10.21 -7.70 2.44
C VAL A 197 10.99 -6.97 1.37
N ILE A 198 11.07 -7.57 0.18
CA ILE A 198 11.68 -6.98 -1.02
C ILE A 198 10.69 -5.97 -1.61
N GLY A 199 11.14 -4.74 -1.87
CA GLY A 199 10.28 -3.67 -2.38
C GLY A 199 9.81 -3.88 -3.82
N THR A 200 10.66 -4.44 -4.68
CA THR A 200 10.36 -4.75 -6.08
C THR A 200 11.46 -5.62 -6.68
N GLU A 201 11.24 -6.10 -7.91
CA GLU A 201 12.23 -6.89 -8.67
C GLU A 201 12.42 -6.37 -10.10
N LEU A 202 13.51 -6.78 -10.72
CA LEU A 202 13.79 -6.67 -12.15
C LEU A 202 14.03 -8.08 -12.70
N VAL A 203 13.16 -8.53 -13.59
CA VAL A 203 13.26 -9.84 -14.25
C VAL A 203 12.74 -9.70 -15.69
N ASN A 204 13.40 -10.34 -16.65
CA ASN A 204 13.03 -10.30 -18.06
C ASN A 204 13.00 -8.88 -18.67
N GLU A 205 13.89 -8.00 -18.22
CA GLU A 205 13.93 -6.59 -18.61
C GLU A 205 12.67 -5.79 -18.25
N ASP A 206 11.81 -6.32 -17.37
CA ASP A 206 10.69 -5.59 -16.79
C ASP A 206 11.17 -4.76 -15.60
N ASN A 207 10.72 -3.49 -15.50
CA ASN A 207 10.96 -2.61 -14.37
C ASN A 207 12.42 -2.11 -14.21
N LEU A 208 13.06 -1.72 -15.31
CA LEU A 208 14.45 -1.25 -15.31
C LEU A 208 14.70 0.03 -14.46
N LYS A 209 13.65 0.78 -14.07
CA LYS A 209 13.75 2.04 -13.31
C LYS A 209 13.08 2.01 -11.94
N GLY A 210 12.47 0.89 -11.54
CA GLY A 210 11.62 0.80 -10.35
C GLY A 210 12.34 0.74 -9.00
N PHE A 211 13.62 1.12 -8.91
CA PHE A 211 14.46 0.98 -7.72
C PHE A 211 13.81 1.49 -6.42
N TYR A 212 13.06 2.60 -6.48
CA TYR A 212 12.46 3.28 -5.33
C TYR A 212 11.01 2.86 -5.02
N MET A 213 10.44 1.88 -5.74
CA MET A 213 9.01 1.53 -5.61
C MET A 213 8.59 0.98 -4.24
N GLY A 214 9.54 0.58 -3.39
CA GLY A 214 9.28 0.10 -2.03
C GLY A 214 9.61 1.12 -0.92
N ASP A 215 9.85 2.39 -1.23
CA ASP A 215 10.35 3.38 -0.26
C ASP A 215 9.23 4.24 0.36
N GLY A 216 8.07 3.62 0.57
CA GLY A 216 6.88 4.32 1.04
C GLY A 216 6.12 4.99 -0.11
N ALA A 217 6.01 4.29 -1.25
CA ALA A 217 5.24 4.78 -2.40
C ALA A 217 3.76 4.89 -2.06
N LEU A 218 3.23 6.12 -2.06
CA LEU A 218 1.84 6.47 -1.72
C LEU A 218 1.07 6.83 -2.98
N TYR A 219 0.06 6.04 -3.34
CA TYR A 219 -0.86 6.36 -4.42
C TYR A 219 -2.27 6.66 -3.89
N THR A 220 -2.94 7.63 -4.49
CA THR A 220 -4.32 8.00 -4.15
C THR A 220 -5.20 8.04 -5.39
N TYR A 221 -6.39 7.45 -5.29
CA TYR A 221 -7.31 7.25 -6.41
C TYR A 221 -8.70 7.76 -6.08
N CYS A 222 -9.23 8.63 -6.91
CA CYS A 222 -10.64 9.05 -6.91
C CYS A 222 -11.38 8.38 -8.08
N ARG A 223 -10.77 8.35 -9.26
CA ARG A 223 -11.32 7.73 -10.48
C ARG A 223 -10.72 6.36 -10.76
N GLY A 224 -9.46 6.14 -10.41
CA GLY A 224 -8.68 4.93 -10.67
C GLY A 224 -7.59 5.09 -11.74
N ASP A 225 -7.73 6.08 -12.61
CA ASP A 225 -6.84 6.30 -13.77
C ASP A 225 -5.82 7.44 -13.57
N GLU A 226 -5.61 7.88 -12.33
CA GLU A 226 -4.71 8.99 -11.98
C GLU A 226 -3.26 8.74 -12.39
N TYR A 227 -2.85 7.48 -12.44
CA TYR A 227 -1.48 7.05 -12.80
C TYR A 227 -1.46 6.18 -14.06
N LEU A 228 -2.56 6.11 -14.81
CA LEU A 228 -2.64 5.23 -15.99
C LEU A 228 -1.66 5.67 -17.07
N ASN A 229 -0.76 4.77 -17.47
CA ASN A 229 0.23 4.98 -18.52
C ASN A 229 1.22 6.14 -18.28
N ILE A 230 1.39 6.57 -17.04
CA ILE A 230 2.29 7.69 -16.68
C ILE A 230 3.78 7.32 -16.78
N PHE A 231 4.13 6.06 -16.69
CA PHE A 231 5.48 5.55 -16.46
C PHE A 231 6.55 6.06 -17.44
N PRO A 232 6.30 6.27 -18.74
CA PRO A 232 7.29 6.88 -19.65
C PRO A 232 7.67 8.32 -19.29
N PHE A 233 6.79 9.03 -18.57
CA PHE A 233 6.93 10.45 -18.26
C PHE A 233 7.40 10.71 -16.84
N TRP A 234 7.47 9.65 -16.00
CA TRP A 234 7.84 9.77 -14.59
C TRP A 234 9.28 10.21 -14.40
N ASP A 235 9.45 11.09 -13.43
CA ASP A 235 10.69 11.13 -12.68
C ASP A 235 10.64 10.00 -11.63
N TRP A 236 11.45 8.97 -11.84
CA TRP A 236 11.49 7.78 -11.00
C TRP A 236 12.12 8.01 -9.62
N ARG A 237 12.66 9.22 -9.36
CA ARG A 237 13.06 9.71 -8.05
C ARG A 237 11.99 10.55 -7.37
N LYS A 238 10.85 10.78 -8.04
CA LYS A 238 9.69 11.53 -7.54
C LYS A 238 8.43 10.68 -7.53
N ILE A 239 8.54 9.36 -7.37
CA ILE A 239 7.38 8.48 -7.12
C ILE A 239 6.62 9.05 -5.92
N PRO A 240 5.28 9.18 -5.97
CA PRO A 240 4.51 9.73 -4.86
C PRO A 240 4.85 9.09 -3.51
N GLY A 241 5.08 9.91 -2.48
CA GLY A 241 5.37 9.46 -1.12
C GLY A 241 6.83 9.13 -0.81
N ILE A 242 7.71 8.88 -1.80
CA ILE A 242 9.10 8.51 -1.51
C ILE A 242 9.98 9.69 -1.09
N THR A 243 11.05 9.38 -0.37
CA THR A 243 12.16 10.28 -0.06
C THR A 243 13.41 9.76 -0.78
N ALA A 244 14.03 10.58 -1.62
CA ALA A 244 15.12 10.15 -2.48
C ALA A 244 16.12 11.28 -2.75
N TYR A 245 17.31 10.91 -3.21
CA TYR A 245 18.31 11.87 -3.69
C TYR A 245 17.86 12.58 -4.95
N GLU A 246 18.11 13.87 -5.03
CA GLU A 246 18.00 14.65 -6.27
C GLU A 246 19.24 14.39 -7.13
N SER A 247 19.06 13.86 -8.33
CA SER A 247 20.16 13.54 -9.23
C SER A 247 19.67 13.40 -10.67
N GLU A 248 20.44 13.90 -11.61
CA GLU A 248 20.23 13.66 -13.05
C GLU A 248 20.84 12.35 -13.54
N ALA A 249 21.66 11.69 -12.71
CA ALA A 249 22.20 10.38 -13.05
C ALA A 249 21.07 9.36 -13.23
N PRO A 250 21.24 8.29 -14.01
CA PRO A 250 20.26 7.20 -14.08
C PRO A 250 19.91 6.69 -12.69
N VAL A 251 18.65 6.24 -12.50
CA VAL A 251 18.29 5.53 -11.26
C VAL A 251 19.21 4.33 -11.07
N PRO A 252 19.54 3.96 -9.81
CA PRO A 252 20.40 2.82 -9.54
C PRO A 252 19.89 1.56 -10.21
N ALA A 253 20.79 0.82 -10.86
CA ALA A 253 20.47 -0.49 -11.42
C ALA A 253 20.31 -1.53 -10.31
N PHE A 254 19.41 -2.48 -10.51
CA PHE A 254 19.21 -3.62 -9.63
C PHE A 254 18.97 -4.88 -10.47
N PHE A 255 19.23 -6.06 -9.92
CA PHE A 255 19.25 -7.32 -10.67
C PHE A 255 18.54 -8.43 -9.90
N ASN A 256 18.21 -9.50 -10.65
CA ASN A 256 17.84 -10.81 -10.10
C ASN A 256 16.93 -10.77 -8.87
N TYR A 257 15.62 -10.70 -9.09
CA TYR A 257 14.61 -10.80 -8.04
C TYR A 257 14.72 -9.70 -6.95
N GLY A 258 15.37 -8.56 -7.25
CA GLY A 258 15.40 -7.39 -6.37
C GLY A 258 15.98 -7.61 -4.97
N ALA A 259 16.69 -8.70 -4.73
CA ALA A 259 17.17 -9.08 -3.40
C ALA A 259 18.02 -8.01 -2.70
N HIS A 260 18.68 -7.15 -3.48
CA HIS A 260 19.49 -6.03 -2.99
C HIS A 260 18.71 -4.71 -2.83
N VAL A 261 17.45 -4.66 -3.25
CA VAL A 261 16.55 -3.48 -3.07
C VAL A 261 15.77 -3.64 -1.76
N ARG A 262 16.44 -4.07 -0.71
CA ARG A 262 15.85 -4.15 0.63
C ARG A 262 16.25 -2.93 1.44
N ASN A 263 15.29 -2.42 2.19
CA ASN A 263 15.54 -1.54 3.30
C ASN A 263 16.29 -2.30 4.40
N LYS A 264 17.28 -1.70 5.07
CA LYS A 264 18.03 -2.36 6.15
C LYS A 264 17.24 -2.40 7.47
N ALA A 265 16.22 -1.58 7.61
CA ALA A 265 15.44 -1.45 8.82
C ALA A 265 14.38 -2.54 8.95
N ALA A 266 14.22 -3.07 10.16
CA ALA A 266 13.15 -3.99 10.51
C ALA A 266 11.84 -3.27 10.86
N PHE A 267 11.90 -1.99 11.27
CA PHE A 267 10.75 -1.23 11.76
C PHE A 267 9.90 -0.75 10.58
N VAL A 268 9.02 -1.63 10.11
CA VAL A 268 8.04 -1.38 9.05
C VAL A 268 6.76 -2.13 9.38
N GLY A 269 5.62 -1.42 9.44
CA GLY A 269 4.35 -2.05 9.78
C GLY A 269 3.19 -1.06 9.86
N GLY A 270 2.04 -1.55 10.33
CA GLY A 270 0.84 -0.74 10.47
C GLY A 270 -0.09 -1.25 11.56
N VAL A 271 -0.94 -0.36 12.06
CA VAL A 271 -2.01 -0.62 13.02
C VAL A 271 -3.34 -0.14 12.44
N THR A 272 -4.42 -0.83 12.76
CA THR A 272 -5.77 -0.49 12.26
C THR A 272 -6.86 -0.81 13.29
N ASP A 273 -7.93 -0.02 13.27
CA ASP A 273 -9.21 -0.33 13.93
C ASP A 273 -10.25 -0.90 12.94
N GLY A 274 -9.81 -1.19 11.70
CA GLY A 274 -10.65 -1.65 10.59
C GLY A 274 -11.23 -0.52 9.74
N GLU A 275 -11.36 0.70 10.25
CA GLU A 275 -11.87 1.88 9.51
C GLU A 275 -10.76 2.89 9.21
N THR A 276 -9.88 3.12 10.16
CA THR A 276 -8.76 4.04 10.11
C THR A 276 -7.47 3.32 10.53
N GLY A 277 -6.33 3.95 10.35
CA GLY A 277 -5.09 3.33 10.77
C GLY A 277 -3.86 4.21 10.58
N MET A 278 -2.75 3.71 11.09
CA MET A 278 -1.44 4.32 10.95
C MET A 278 -0.43 3.29 10.44
N THR A 279 0.39 3.70 9.50
CA THR A 279 1.49 2.90 8.94
C THR A 279 2.78 3.67 9.09
N ALA A 280 3.86 2.97 9.40
CA ALA A 280 5.17 3.61 9.57
C ALA A 280 6.31 2.73 9.02
N MET A 281 7.37 3.41 8.60
CA MET A 281 8.63 2.78 8.22
C MET A 281 9.84 3.62 8.66
N VAL A 282 10.89 2.95 9.05
CA VAL A 282 12.24 3.52 9.04
C VAL A 282 12.84 3.20 7.67
N LEU A 283 13.18 4.21 6.91
CA LEU A 283 13.98 4.08 5.69
C LEU A 283 15.45 4.15 6.08
N ASP A 284 16.21 3.11 5.74
CA ASP A 284 17.67 3.06 5.90
C ASP A 284 18.27 2.32 4.70
N ARG A 285 18.64 3.10 3.69
CA ARG A 285 19.18 2.56 2.44
C ARG A 285 20.11 3.55 1.75
N ASP A 286 21.24 3.07 1.27
CA ASP A 286 22.20 3.83 0.44
C ASP A 286 22.68 5.13 1.09
N GLY A 287 22.85 5.14 2.44
CA GLY A 287 23.26 6.31 3.20
C GLY A 287 22.14 7.34 3.43
N LEU A 288 20.92 7.08 2.96
CA LEU A 288 19.74 7.88 3.23
C LEU A 288 18.90 7.25 4.35
N GLN A 289 18.57 8.05 5.35
CA GLN A 289 17.72 7.65 6.47
C GLN A 289 16.54 8.60 6.62
N ALA A 290 15.37 8.06 7.01
CA ALA A 290 14.18 8.82 7.37
C ALA A 290 13.22 7.97 8.21
N HIS A 291 12.52 8.61 9.15
CA HIS A 291 11.38 8.05 9.86
C HIS A 291 10.11 8.56 9.19
N LYS A 292 9.28 7.67 8.67
CA LYS A 292 8.10 8.05 7.87
C LYS A 292 6.86 7.39 8.45
N SER A 293 5.75 8.14 8.52
CA SER A 293 4.45 7.57 8.85
C SER A 293 3.30 8.22 8.08
N TRP A 294 2.24 7.45 7.92
CA TRP A 294 1.02 7.82 7.23
C TRP A 294 -0.17 7.49 8.13
N ILE A 295 -1.01 8.48 8.40
CA ILE A 295 -2.24 8.31 9.14
C ILE A 295 -3.40 8.43 8.15
N PHE A 296 -4.21 7.37 8.07
CA PHE A 296 -5.34 7.27 7.18
C PHE A 296 -6.62 7.53 7.98
N THR A 297 -7.33 8.57 7.58
CA THR A 297 -8.64 8.93 8.13
C THR A 297 -9.72 8.74 7.07
N ARG A 298 -10.98 9.04 7.40
CA ARG A 298 -12.08 8.97 6.41
C ARG A 298 -11.92 9.97 5.26
N ASP A 299 -11.27 11.11 5.51
CA ASP A 299 -11.28 12.27 4.62
C ASP A 299 -9.91 12.61 4.02
N TYR A 300 -8.81 12.14 4.60
CA TYR A 300 -7.46 12.48 4.18
C TYR A 300 -6.42 11.48 4.64
N VAL A 301 -5.24 11.59 4.03
CA VAL A 301 -4.00 10.95 4.50
C VAL A 301 -3.08 12.04 5.03
N LEU A 302 -2.67 11.92 6.30
CA LEU A 302 -1.63 12.76 6.90
C LEU A 302 -0.29 12.04 6.78
N CYS A 303 0.69 12.70 6.21
CA CYS A 303 2.04 12.18 5.97
C CYS A 303 3.04 12.93 6.83
N LEU A 304 3.83 12.18 7.59
CA LEU A 304 4.90 12.69 8.44
C LEU A 304 6.24 12.10 8.04
N GLY A 305 7.27 12.91 8.12
CA GLY A 305 8.66 12.47 8.02
C GLY A 305 9.54 13.22 8.99
N ALA A 306 10.53 12.54 9.55
CA ALA A 306 11.49 13.15 10.48
C ALA A 306 12.85 12.46 10.37
N GLY A 307 13.90 13.12 10.85
CA GLY A 307 15.25 12.58 10.83
C GLY A 307 15.75 12.27 9.43
N ILE A 308 15.32 13.04 8.44
CA ILE A 308 15.81 12.90 7.07
C ILE A 308 17.26 13.38 7.06
N ARG A 309 18.16 12.44 6.82
CA ARG A 309 19.60 12.69 6.76
C ARG A 309 20.27 11.82 5.73
N SER A 310 21.39 12.32 5.22
CA SER A 310 22.13 11.66 4.16
C SER A 310 23.63 11.85 4.36
N ASP A 311 24.41 10.82 4.09
CA ASP A 311 25.87 10.90 3.99
C ASP A 311 26.36 11.34 2.59
N SER A 312 25.43 11.59 1.65
CA SER A 312 25.73 12.08 0.30
C SER A 312 25.80 13.62 0.22
N ILE A 313 26.55 14.09 -0.77
CA ILE A 313 26.56 15.53 -1.13
C ILE A 313 25.33 15.95 -1.94
N LEU A 314 24.48 15.02 -2.35
CA LEU A 314 23.27 15.28 -3.12
C LEU A 314 22.16 15.83 -2.20
N ALA A 315 21.34 16.72 -2.74
CA ALA A 315 20.12 17.16 -2.08
C ALA A 315 19.12 16.00 -1.95
N VAL A 316 18.27 16.09 -0.94
CA VAL A 316 17.21 15.11 -0.69
C VAL A 316 15.85 15.75 -0.91
N THR A 317 14.94 15.04 -1.52
CA THR A 317 13.57 15.50 -1.72
C THR A 317 12.56 14.45 -1.24
N THR A 318 11.38 14.90 -0.78
CA THR A 318 10.23 14.03 -0.54
C THR A 318 9.12 14.36 -1.53
N SER A 319 8.74 13.39 -2.35
CA SER A 319 7.64 13.56 -3.30
C SER A 319 6.30 13.51 -2.57
N VAL A 320 5.47 14.52 -2.78
CA VAL A 320 4.09 14.56 -2.30
C VAL A 320 3.18 13.82 -3.27
N ASP A 321 3.30 14.14 -4.56
CA ASP A 321 2.57 13.45 -5.63
C ASP A 321 3.22 13.69 -7.01
N GLN A 322 2.99 12.76 -7.93
CA GLN A 322 3.28 12.90 -9.35
C GLN A 322 2.27 12.08 -10.14
N ARG A 323 1.38 12.73 -10.89
CA ARG A 323 0.28 12.08 -11.61
C ARG A 323 0.02 12.66 -12.99
N VAL A 324 -0.80 11.98 -13.77
CA VAL A 324 -1.26 12.47 -15.09
C VAL A 324 -2.00 13.80 -14.90
N LYS A 325 -1.63 14.80 -15.69
CA LYS A 325 -2.28 16.10 -15.66
C LYS A 325 -3.69 16.02 -16.23
N ARG A 326 -4.65 16.51 -15.44
CA ARG A 326 -6.05 16.66 -15.84
C ARG A 326 -6.57 18.01 -15.34
N GLY A 327 -6.56 19.00 -16.20
CA GLY A 327 -6.77 20.39 -15.81
C GLY A 327 -5.52 21.01 -15.18
N ASP A 328 -5.67 22.15 -14.57
CA ASP A 328 -4.56 22.90 -14.00
C ASP A 328 -4.17 22.37 -12.61
N LEU A 329 -2.87 22.31 -12.35
CA LEU A 329 -2.36 22.31 -10.99
C LEU A 329 -2.49 23.74 -10.44
N LEU A 330 -3.21 23.89 -9.36
CA LEU A 330 -3.50 25.19 -8.74
C LEU A 330 -2.70 25.34 -7.44
N ARG A 331 -2.21 26.55 -7.17
CA ARG A 331 -1.65 26.98 -5.88
C ARG A 331 -2.53 28.05 -5.26
N TYR A 332 -2.65 28.07 -3.95
CA TYR A 332 -3.46 29.05 -3.22
C TYR A 332 -2.56 30.15 -2.67
N ALA A 333 -2.75 31.37 -3.15
CA ALA A 333 -1.98 32.55 -2.73
C ALA A 333 -2.91 33.77 -2.63
N ASP A 334 -2.76 34.56 -1.56
CA ASP A 334 -3.49 35.81 -1.32
C ASP A 334 -5.02 35.68 -1.52
N GLY A 335 -5.59 34.55 -1.04
CA GLY A 335 -7.03 34.30 -1.12
C GLY A 335 -7.52 33.75 -2.48
N ASN A 336 -6.63 33.51 -3.44
CA ASN A 336 -6.98 33.10 -4.79
C ASN A 336 -6.27 31.82 -5.22
N TRP A 337 -6.91 31.03 -6.07
CA TRP A 337 -6.32 29.92 -6.78
C TRP A 337 -5.67 30.39 -8.08
N LEU A 338 -4.37 30.11 -8.24
CA LEU A 338 -3.56 30.49 -9.39
C LEU A 338 -2.98 29.24 -10.06
N PRO A 339 -3.01 29.13 -11.40
CA PRO A 339 -2.46 27.99 -12.10
C PRO A 339 -0.92 27.96 -12.03
N VAL A 340 -0.36 26.77 -11.88
CA VAL A 340 1.07 26.51 -12.00
C VAL A 340 1.41 26.17 -13.45
N GLN A 341 2.40 26.85 -14.00
CA GLN A 341 2.94 26.59 -15.33
C GLN A 341 4.44 26.28 -15.24
N GLY A 342 4.86 25.17 -15.86
CA GLY A 342 6.24 24.70 -15.77
C GLY A 342 6.63 24.33 -14.34
N LYS A 343 7.85 24.70 -13.95
CA LYS A 343 8.38 24.51 -12.59
C LYS A 343 8.18 25.78 -11.75
N TYR A 344 7.57 25.65 -10.61
CA TYR A 344 7.31 26.71 -9.66
C TYR A 344 7.81 26.32 -8.26
N VAL A 345 8.56 27.19 -7.61
CA VAL A 345 8.97 27.01 -6.21
C VAL A 345 8.08 27.89 -5.34
N SER A 346 7.32 27.27 -4.46
CA SER A 346 6.38 27.98 -3.58
C SER A 346 7.12 28.78 -2.52
N SER A 347 6.54 29.90 -2.12
CA SER A 347 6.95 30.56 -0.89
C SER A 347 6.48 29.76 0.33
N PRO A 348 7.13 29.88 1.49
CA PRO A 348 6.69 29.21 2.72
C PRO A 348 5.27 29.56 3.18
N LYS A 349 4.65 30.60 2.62
CA LYS A 349 3.26 30.99 2.90
C LYS A 349 2.25 30.30 2.00
N GLU A 350 2.66 29.76 0.85
CA GLU A 350 1.82 29.07 -0.12
C GLU A 350 1.80 27.57 0.18
N GLN A 351 0.95 27.19 1.11
CA GLN A 351 0.92 25.82 1.67
C GLN A 351 -0.18 24.96 1.08
N ARG A 352 -1.01 25.48 0.16
CA ARG A 352 -2.16 24.73 -0.39
C ARG A 352 -2.07 24.64 -1.90
N PHE A 353 -2.26 23.40 -2.38
CA PHE A 353 -2.32 23.06 -3.80
C PHE A 353 -3.56 22.23 -4.08
N PHE A 354 -4.01 22.25 -5.31
CA PHE A 354 -5.16 21.47 -5.75
C PHE A 354 -4.96 21.00 -7.20
N HIS A 355 -5.26 19.74 -7.46
CA HIS A 355 -5.31 19.17 -8.80
C HIS A 355 -6.31 18.02 -8.85
N ASP A 356 -7.20 18.01 -9.84
CA ASP A 356 -8.01 16.87 -10.22
C ASP A 356 -8.66 16.11 -9.05
N ASN A 357 -9.55 16.78 -8.32
CA ASN A 357 -10.24 16.25 -7.13
C ASN A 357 -9.32 15.88 -5.95
N THR A 358 -8.08 16.36 -5.92
CA THR A 358 -7.17 16.13 -4.80
C THR A 358 -6.58 17.44 -4.31
N GLY A 359 -6.77 17.73 -3.03
CA GLY A 359 -6.11 18.82 -2.34
C GLY A 359 -4.82 18.36 -1.66
N TYR A 360 -3.85 19.28 -1.55
CA TYR A 360 -2.60 19.07 -0.82
C TYR A 360 -2.37 20.26 0.10
N ILE A 361 -2.02 19.98 1.35
CA ILE A 361 -1.78 21.04 2.35
C ILE A 361 -0.49 20.72 3.09
N LEU A 362 0.47 21.63 3.03
CA LEU A 362 1.66 21.58 3.88
C LEU A 362 1.28 22.12 5.26
N LEU A 363 1.54 21.37 6.32
CA LEU A 363 1.20 21.77 7.70
C LEU A 363 2.27 22.65 8.34
N GLN A 364 3.44 22.71 7.74
CA GLN A 364 4.55 23.56 8.17
C GLN A 364 5.15 24.31 6.96
N PRO A 365 5.75 25.48 7.17
CA PRO A 365 6.45 26.19 6.12
C PRO A 365 7.57 25.34 5.53
N SER A 366 7.45 25.01 4.24
CA SER A 366 8.44 24.18 3.53
C SER A 366 8.61 24.70 2.10
N ALA A 367 9.80 24.58 1.55
CA ALA A 367 10.02 24.81 0.13
C ALA A 367 9.36 23.66 -0.66
N CYS A 368 8.23 23.94 -1.29
CA CYS A 368 7.54 22.98 -2.15
C CYS A 368 7.75 23.35 -3.62
N VAL A 369 8.17 22.39 -4.40
CA VAL A 369 8.29 22.54 -5.85
C VAL A 369 7.06 21.93 -6.50
N ALA A 370 6.34 22.77 -7.26
CA ALA A 370 5.17 22.36 -8.05
C ALA A 370 5.56 22.31 -9.53
N ILE A 371 5.16 21.26 -10.23
CA ILE A 371 5.46 21.03 -11.64
C ILE A 371 4.18 20.81 -12.42
N SER A 372 4.03 21.49 -13.56
CA SER A 372 2.96 21.25 -14.54
C SER A 372 3.57 21.38 -15.93
N GLU A 373 3.88 20.25 -16.57
CA GLU A 373 4.65 20.26 -17.80
C GLU A 373 4.34 19.07 -18.73
N LYS A 374 4.67 19.25 -20.00
CA LYS A 374 4.67 18.19 -21.00
C LYS A 374 6.03 17.49 -20.98
N ARG A 375 6.01 16.16 -21.00
CA ARG A 375 7.20 15.32 -21.06
C ARG A 375 7.12 14.33 -22.20
N SER A 376 8.27 13.89 -22.66
CA SER A 376 8.42 12.77 -23.58
C SER A 376 9.21 11.65 -22.93
N GLY A 377 8.94 10.42 -23.32
CA GLY A 377 9.63 9.24 -22.84
C GLY A 377 9.36 8.03 -23.71
N ARG A 378 9.89 6.88 -23.34
CA ARG A 378 9.73 5.63 -24.11
C ARG A 378 9.40 4.50 -23.15
N TRP A 379 8.50 3.62 -23.56
CA TRP A 379 8.17 2.42 -22.78
C TRP A 379 9.38 1.49 -22.61
N CYS A 380 10.21 1.35 -23.64
CA CYS A 380 11.41 0.51 -23.57
C CYS A 380 12.47 0.99 -22.56
N ASP A 381 12.38 2.22 -22.04
CA ASP A 381 13.32 2.73 -21.05
C ASP A 381 13.18 2.07 -19.66
N PHE A 382 12.06 1.39 -19.42
CA PHE A 382 11.80 0.66 -18.16
C PHE A 382 11.13 -0.71 -18.38
N MET A 383 10.62 -0.99 -19.59
CA MET A 383 10.06 -2.27 -20.04
C MET A 383 10.77 -2.67 -21.33
N GLY A 384 11.89 -3.38 -21.22
CA GLY A 384 12.82 -3.61 -22.34
C GLY A 384 12.23 -4.30 -23.57
N SER A 385 11.11 -5.05 -23.41
CA SER A 385 10.41 -5.71 -24.50
C SER A 385 9.66 -4.77 -25.46
N TYR A 386 9.48 -3.49 -25.10
CA TYR A 386 8.76 -2.54 -25.94
C TYR A 386 9.64 -1.94 -27.04
N ALA A 387 9.03 -1.60 -28.16
CA ALA A 387 9.71 -0.88 -29.24
C ALA A 387 10.18 0.51 -28.78
N PRO A 388 11.32 1.04 -29.31
CA PRO A 388 11.90 2.33 -28.90
C PRO A 388 11.13 3.52 -29.51
N LYS A 389 9.81 3.56 -29.30
CA LYS A 389 8.93 4.62 -29.78
C LYS A 389 8.75 5.68 -28.70
N THR A 390 9.03 6.93 -29.07
CA THR A 390 8.76 8.09 -28.21
C THR A 390 7.26 8.33 -28.11
N VAL A 391 6.79 8.56 -26.89
CA VAL A 391 5.44 8.98 -26.55
C VAL A 391 5.51 10.27 -25.76
N GLU A 392 4.41 11.04 -25.77
CA GLU A 392 4.32 12.30 -25.06
C GLU A 392 3.13 12.26 -24.09
N GLY A 393 3.25 12.97 -22.98
CA GLY A 393 2.21 13.12 -21.96
C GLY A 393 2.40 14.37 -21.13
N GLU A 394 1.36 14.75 -20.41
CA GLU A 394 1.41 15.87 -19.48
C GLU A 394 1.29 15.34 -18.05
N ILE A 395 2.14 15.85 -17.18
CA ILE A 395 2.17 15.49 -15.76
C ILE A 395 2.05 16.71 -14.87
N VAL A 396 1.59 16.47 -13.65
CA VAL A 396 1.78 17.38 -12.53
C VAL A 396 2.57 16.67 -11.44
N GLY A 397 3.35 17.43 -10.68
CA GLY A 397 4.12 16.92 -9.55
C GLY A 397 4.23 17.95 -8.45
N LEU A 398 4.32 17.45 -7.21
CA LEU A 398 4.61 18.22 -6.01
C LEU A 398 5.68 17.50 -5.21
N TYR A 399 6.73 18.19 -4.78
CA TYR A 399 7.73 17.63 -3.88
C TYR A 399 8.31 18.69 -2.94
N ILE A 400 8.69 18.25 -1.75
CA ILE A 400 9.37 19.07 -0.75
C ILE A 400 10.86 18.90 -0.98
N ASP A 401 11.56 20.03 -1.10
CA ASP A 401 13.01 20.08 -1.24
C ASP A 401 13.64 20.30 0.14
N HIS A 402 14.34 19.31 0.63
CA HIS A 402 15.06 19.36 1.91
C HIS A 402 16.48 19.89 1.74
N GLY A 403 16.93 20.10 0.50
CA GLY A 403 18.31 20.49 0.24
C GLY A 403 19.30 19.44 0.75
N ARG A 404 20.28 19.91 1.51
CA ARG A 404 21.32 19.08 2.17
C ARG A 404 21.24 19.21 3.69
N GLU A 405 20.04 19.47 4.20
CA GLU A 405 19.85 19.60 5.65
C GLU A 405 20.09 18.25 6.33
N ASP A 406 20.82 18.29 7.44
CA ASP A 406 20.92 17.15 8.34
C ASP A 406 19.77 17.22 9.34
N ASN A 407 18.96 16.16 9.41
CA ASN A 407 17.77 16.07 10.24
C ASN A 407 16.56 16.91 9.76
N ALA A 408 16.29 16.93 8.46
CA ALA A 408 15.09 17.55 7.91
C ALA A 408 13.81 16.77 8.29
N ASP A 409 12.67 17.45 8.19
CA ASP A 409 11.35 16.87 8.45
C ASP A 409 10.28 17.37 7.46
N TYR A 410 9.10 16.75 7.48
CA TYR A 410 7.93 17.22 6.75
C TYR A 410 6.62 16.81 7.41
N GLN A 411 5.57 17.59 7.11
CA GLN A 411 4.21 17.30 7.50
C GLN A 411 3.27 17.82 6.40
N TYR A 412 2.51 16.91 5.77
CA TYR A 412 1.55 17.32 4.77
C TYR A 412 0.30 16.44 4.74
N LEU A 413 -0.77 16.97 4.18
CA LEU A 413 -2.04 16.27 3.94
C LEU A 413 -2.24 16.04 2.45
N VAL A 414 -2.79 14.88 2.14
CA VAL A 414 -3.43 14.60 0.86
C VAL A 414 -4.92 14.44 1.12
N LEU A 415 -5.75 15.24 0.44
CA LEU A 415 -7.21 15.27 0.56
C LEU A 415 -7.85 14.75 -0.74
N PRO A 416 -8.00 13.44 -0.93
CA PRO A 416 -8.68 12.90 -2.11
C PRO A 416 -10.18 13.20 -2.07
N ALA A 417 -10.83 13.23 -3.22
CA ALA A 417 -12.24 13.55 -3.39
C ALA A 417 -12.65 14.94 -2.81
N SER A 418 -11.70 15.90 -2.85
CA SER A 418 -11.89 17.29 -2.45
C SER A 418 -12.27 18.18 -3.63
N THR A 419 -12.51 19.46 -3.34
CA THR A 419 -12.59 20.55 -4.32
C THR A 419 -11.60 21.65 -3.95
N ALA A 420 -11.34 22.58 -4.86
CA ALA A 420 -10.48 23.72 -4.58
C ALA A 420 -11.00 24.52 -3.36
N GLU A 421 -12.30 24.77 -3.30
CA GLU A 421 -12.96 25.51 -2.21
C GLU A 421 -12.82 24.76 -0.88
N LYS A 422 -13.09 23.45 -0.86
CA LYS A 422 -12.93 22.62 0.33
C LYS A 422 -11.48 22.58 0.79
N THR A 423 -10.53 22.50 -0.15
CA THR A 423 -9.10 22.53 0.15
C THR A 423 -8.67 23.88 0.73
N ALA A 424 -9.18 24.99 0.19
CA ALA A 424 -8.91 26.33 0.71
C ALA A 424 -9.49 26.52 2.13
N ALA A 425 -10.68 25.98 2.38
CA ALA A 425 -11.39 26.13 3.66
C ALA A 425 -11.05 25.05 4.70
N PHE A 426 -10.18 24.08 4.37
CA PHE A 426 -9.89 22.95 5.26
C PHE A 426 -9.30 23.42 6.59
N ALA A 427 -9.91 22.98 7.70
CA ALA A 427 -9.58 23.36 9.06
C ALA A 427 -8.40 22.53 9.59
N VAL A 428 -7.17 23.00 9.37
CA VAL A 428 -5.95 22.30 9.83
C VAL A 428 -5.80 22.29 11.35
N GLN A 429 -6.49 23.18 12.08
CA GLN A 429 -6.46 23.27 13.55
C GLN A 429 -7.05 22.03 14.25
N ASP A 430 -7.85 21.22 13.54
CA ASP A 430 -8.42 19.99 14.09
C ASP A 430 -7.40 18.84 14.10
N ILE A 431 -6.23 19.07 13.50
CA ILE A 431 -5.10 18.15 13.46
C ILE A 431 -3.99 18.71 14.33
N ARG A 432 -3.62 17.99 15.37
CA ARG A 432 -2.53 18.41 16.24
C ARG A 432 -1.38 17.42 16.16
N VAL A 433 -0.32 17.79 15.44
CA VAL A 433 0.95 17.07 15.50
C VAL A 433 1.58 17.37 16.86
N ILE A 434 1.62 16.36 17.72
CA ILE A 434 2.13 16.46 19.10
C ILE A 434 3.65 16.41 19.07
N ARG A 435 4.19 15.45 18.32
CA ARG A 435 5.63 15.31 18.06
C ARG A 435 5.86 14.72 16.68
N ASN A 436 6.95 15.13 16.03
CA ASN A 436 7.43 14.57 14.77
C ASN A 436 8.96 14.60 14.79
N ASP A 437 9.58 13.58 15.35
CA ASP A 437 11.03 13.45 15.46
C ASP A 437 11.48 11.98 15.32
N THR A 438 12.77 11.72 15.47
CA THR A 438 13.36 10.38 15.30
C THR A 438 12.97 9.39 16.39
N SER A 439 12.52 9.87 17.56
CA SER A 439 12.11 9.01 18.68
C SER A 439 10.64 8.64 18.59
N ILE A 440 9.80 9.58 18.11
CA ILE A 440 8.35 9.41 18.13
C ILE A 440 7.66 10.29 17.08
N GLN A 441 6.64 9.76 16.45
CA GLN A 441 5.67 10.53 15.68
C GLN A 441 4.29 10.34 16.31
N ALA A 442 3.71 11.43 16.83
CA ALA A 442 2.46 11.41 17.57
C ALA A 442 1.51 12.50 17.08
N VAL A 443 0.27 12.13 16.78
CA VAL A 443 -0.76 13.02 16.24
C VAL A 443 -2.08 12.78 16.94
N ALA A 444 -2.81 13.85 17.23
CA ALA A 444 -4.21 13.81 17.62
C ALA A 444 -5.11 14.24 16.46
N VAL A 445 -6.13 13.44 16.19
CA VAL A 445 -7.21 13.73 15.22
C VAL A 445 -8.54 13.44 15.92
N GLY A 446 -9.28 14.48 16.23
CA GLY A 446 -10.50 14.32 17.03
C GLY A 446 -10.22 13.61 18.37
N ASN A 447 -10.89 12.49 18.60
CA ASN A 447 -10.76 11.68 19.83
C ASN A 447 -9.74 10.53 19.68
N CYS A 448 -8.98 10.49 18.60
CA CYS A 448 -8.01 9.43 18.33
C CYS A 448 -6.58 10.00 18.37
N PHE A 449 -5.68 9.24 18.96
CA PHE A 449 -4.24 9.52 18.97
C PHE A 449 -3.54 8.40 18.21
N TYR A 450 -2.74 8.78 17.23
CA TYR A 450 -1.91 7.90 16.41
C TYR A 450 -0.46 8.11 16.82
N VAL A 451 0.22 7.05 17.21
CA VAL A 451 1.58 7.14 17.77
C VAL A 451 2.47 6.05 17.21
N THR A 452 3.57 6.43 16.58
CA THR A 452 4.69 5.55 16.28
C THR A 452 5.83 5.87 17.23
N ALA A 453 6.16 4.95 18.14
CA ALA A 453 7.31 5.05 19.02
C ALA A 453 8.45 4.20 18.45
N TYR A 454 9.51 4.84 17.99
CA TYR A 454 10.70 4.19 17.47
C TYR A 454 11.63 3.71 18.58
N GLU A 455 11.52 4.32 19.73
CA GLU A 455 12.20 3.96 20.98
C GLU A 455 11.26 4.17 22.17
N SER A 456 11.64 3.69 23.36
CA SER A 456 10.86 3.90 24.58
C SER A 456 10.76 5.39 24.92
N GLN A 457 9.52 5.89 25.09
CA GLN A 457 9.25 7.31 25.25
C GLN A 457 8.08 7.59 26.19
N VAL A 458 8.17 8.68 26.92
CA VAL A 458 7.02 9.28 27.62
C VAL A 458 6.45 10.41 26.77
N VAL A 459 5.17 10.37 26.51
CA VAL A 459 4.47 11.38 25.72
C VAL A 459 3.20 11.85 26.43
N ASN A 460 2.96 13.16 26.43
CA ASN A 460 1.70 13.75 26.85
C ASN A 460 0.80 13.92 25.62
N LEU A 461 -0.13 13.01 25.43
CA LEU A 461 -1.06 13.04 24.29
C LEU A 461 -2.08 14.17 24.45
N GLN A 462 -2.51 14.43 25.68
CA GLN A 462 -3.29 15.61 26.08
C GLN A 462 -3.02 15.95 27.55
N LYS A 463 -3.64 17.04 28.06
CA LYS A 463 -3.40 17.56 29.42
C LYS A 463 -3.50 16.48 30.51
N ASP A 464 -4.48 15.59 30.38
CA ASP A 464 -4.78 14.56 31.40
C ASP A 464 -4.48 13.14 30.88
N LEU A 465 -3.71 13.01 29.80
CA LEU A 465 -3.31 11.73 29.23
C LEU A 465 -1.81 11.68 28.97
N GLN A 466 -1.08 11.11 29.92
CA GLN A 466 0.32 10.75 29.75
C GLN A 466 0.46 9.26 29.46
N VAL A 467 1.24 8.94 28.46
CA VAL A 467 1.57 7.55 28.10
C VAL A 467 3.09 7.36 28.14
N ASP A 468 3.54 6.38 28.93
CA ASP A 468 4.91 5.89 28.95
C ASP A 468 4.98 4.64 28.07
N LEU A 469 5.44 4.81 26.84
CA LEU A 469 5.62 3.75 25.84
C LEU A 469 6.93 3.02 26.14
N GLN A 470 6.85 1.96 26.92
CA GLN A 470 8.02 1.19 27.38
C GLN A 470 8.59 0.28 26.27
N THR A 471 7.80 0.01 25.26
CA THR A 471 8.19 -0.80 24.11
C THR A 471 8.01 -0.02 22.82
N PRO A 472 8.98 0.01 21.89
CA PRO A 472 8.79 0.54 20.55
C PRO A 472 7.65 -0.18 19.82
N GLY A 473 6.84 0.58 19.07
CA GLY A 473 5.67 0.03 18.38
C GLY A 473 4.82 1.09 17.72
N ILE A 474 3.73 0.67 17.09
CA ILE A 474 2.72 1.56 16.52
C ILE A 474 1.45 1.39 17.34
N TYR A 475 0.88 2.50 17.80
CA TYR A 475 -0.25 2.53 18.72
C TYR A 475 -1.34 3.48 18.23
N MET A 476 -2.59 3.10 18.46
CA MET A 476 -3.76 3.97 18.36
C MET A 476 -4.46 3.99 19.71
N PHE A 477 -4.79 5.18 20.19
CA PHE A 477 -5.56 5.37 21.42
C PHE A 477 -6.84 6.11 21.07
N ARG A 478 -7.98 5.53 21.39
CA ARG A 478 -9.28 6.11 21.08
C ARG A 478 -10.18 6.11 22.29
N LEU A 479 -10.73 7.28 22.64
CA LEU A 479 -11.71 7.40 23.71
C LEU A 479 -13.10 7.06 23.15
N HIS A 480 -13.73 6.02 23.67
CA HIS A 480 -15.07 5.59 23.29
C HIS A 480 -15.92 5.29 24.53
N ASN A 481 -17.03 6.02 24.71
CA ASN A 481 -17.95 5.88 25.85
C ASN A 481 -17.23 5.91 27.23
N GLY A 482 -16.27 6.81 27.39
CA GLY A 482 -15.50 6.93 28.63
C GLY A 482 -14.35 5.93 28.79
N ASN A 483 -14.22 4.96 27.90
CA ASN A 483 -13.17 3.94 27.92
C ASN A 483 -12.13 4.17 26.84
N TRP A 484 -10.87 3.87 27.15
CA TRP A 484 -9.79 3.87 26.19
C TRP A 484 -9.71 2.53 25.46
N LEU A 485 -9.84 2.58 24.14
CA LEU A 485 -9.51 1.47 23.24
C LEU A 485 -8.06 1.67 22.79
N ILE A 486 -7.26 0.61 22.85
CA ILE A 486 -5.85 0.64 22.46
C ILE A 486 -5.64 -0.44 21.40
N GLU A 487 -5.37 -0.03 20.18
CA GLU A 487 -4.87 -0.89 19.12
C GLU A 487 -3.35 -0.74 19.05
N ALA A 488 -2.62 -1.84 18.85
CA ALA A 488 -1.17 -1.80 18.78
C ALA A 488 -0.60 -2.86 17.84
N ALA A 489 0.54 -2.56 17.26
CA ALA A 489 1.27 -3.46 16.38
C ALA A 489 2.78 -3.44 16.67
N ASP A 490 3.44 -4.59 16.52
CA ASP A 490 4.90 -4.68 16.46
C ASP A 490 5.37 -4.63 15.00
N PRO A 491 5.91 -3.48 14.54
CA PRO A 491 6.38 -3.34 13.17
C PRO A 491 7.65 -4.13 12.88
N THR A 492 8.30 -4.71 13.90
CA THR A 492 9.51 -5.52 13.73
C THR A 492 9.22 -7.00 13.56
N HIS A 493 8.02 -7.46 13.93
CA HIS A 493 7.59 -8.87 13.99
C HIS A 493 8.46 -9.76 14.92
N LYS A 494 9.11 -9.16 15.92
CA LYS A 494 10.04 -9.84 16.83
C LYS A 494 9.52 -9.94 18.26
N GLN A 495 8.51 -9.14 18.62
CA GLN A 495 8.02 -9.04 19.98
C GLN A 495 6.78 -9.92 20.22
N HIS A 496 6.66 -10.45 21.44
CA HIS A 496 5.49 -11.23 21.86
C HIS A 496 4.46 -10.35 22.60
N SER A 497 4.86 -9.18 23.05
CA SER A 497 3.99 -8.23 23.71
C SER A 497 4.56 -6.82 23.66
N LEU A 498 3.68 -5.84 23.75
CA LEU A 498 4.03 -4.44 23.97
C LEU A 498 3.61 -4.03 25.38
N SER A 499 4.43 -3.22 26.04
CA SER A 499 4.19 -2.71 27.38
C SER A 499 4.16 -1.19 27.37
N LEU A 500 3.20 -0.62 28.06
CA LEU A 500 3.07 0.82 28.27
C LEU A 500 2.46 1.12 29.64
N LYS A 501 2.59 2.37 30.09
CA LYS A 501 1.82 2.87 31.24
C LYS A 501 0.96 4.03 30.77
N MET A 502 -0.31 3.99 31.10
CA MET A 502 -1.26 5.04 30.81
C MET A 502 -1.73 5.66 32.12
N ASN A 503 -1.41 6.95 32.32
CA ASN A 503 -1.65 7.64 33.59
C ASN A 503 -1.16 6.83 34.83
N ARG A 504 0.05 6.24 34.72
CA ARG A 504 0.72 5.41 35.76
C ARG A 504 0.14 3.99 35.94
N LYS A 505 -0.91 3.60 35.20
CA LYS A 505 -1.43 2.21 35.21
C LYS A 505 -0.70 1.39 34.14
N ASP A 506 -0.24 0.21 34.51
CA ASP A 506 0.45 -0.70 33.61
C ASP A 506 -0.53 -1.34 32.62
N VAL A 507 -0.17 -1.36 31.35
CA VAL A 507 -0.90 -2.01 30.28
C VAL A 507 0.06 -2.91 29.52
N LYS A 508 -0.30 -4.18 29.36
CA LYS A 508 0.45 -5.14 28.57
C LYS A 508 -0.44 -5.71 27.48
N ILE A 509 -0.06 -5.48 26.24
CA ILE A 509 -0.73 -6.03 25.06
C ILE A 509 0.06 -7.26 24.64
N VAL A 510 -0.53 -8.44 24.82
CA VAL A 510 0.09 -9.72 24.45
C VAL A 510 -0.41 -10.12 23.09
N PHE A 511 0.51 -10.29 22.15
CA PHE A 511 0.18 -10.86 20.85
C PHE A 511 -0.10 -12.35 21.02
N PRO A 512 -1.14 -12.91 20.34
CA PRO A 512 -1.33 -14.34 20.34
C PRO A 512 -0.02 -15.01 19.92
N PRO A 513 0.32 -16.17 20.50
CA PRO A 513 1.44 -16.93 19.98
C PRO A 513 1.26 -17.01 18.47
N ALA A 514 2.32 -16.75 17.70
CA ALA A 514 2.29 -17.02 16.26
C ALA A 514 1.81 -18.47 16.17
N MET A 515 0.51 -18.64 16.03
CA MET A 515 -0.10 -19.97 15.98
C MET A 515 0.66 -20.67 14.90
N ASN A 516 1.11 -21.86 15.20
CA ASN A 516 1.80 -22.78 14.31
C ASN A 516 1.38 -22.43 12.89
N ARG A 517 2.33 -22.07 12.05
CA ARG A 517 2.17 -21.55 10.69
C ARG A 517 1.18 -22.31 9.79
N GLU A 518 0.56 -23.35 10.32
CA GLU A 518 -0.32 -24.26 9.61
C GLU A 518 -1.84 -24.06 9.82
N LYS A 519 -2.34 -23.28 10.80
CA LYS A 519 -3.79 -23.30 11.13
C LYS A 519 -4.45 -22.00 11.65
N ALA A 520 -3.90 -20.82 11.55
CA ALA A 520 -4.55 -19.64 12.11
C ALA A 520 -4.99 -18.58 11.09
N PHE A 521 -6.28 -18.49 10.92
CA PHE A 521 -6.98 -17.28 10.47
C PHE A 521 -6.89 -16.24 11.58
N LEU A 522 -6.05 -15.24 11.45
CA LEU A 522 -6.16 -14.00 12.21
C LEU A 522 -6.20 -12.85 11.22
N PRO A 523 -7.29 -12.07 11.18
CA PRO A 523 -7.27 -10.78 10.52
C PRO A 523 -6.34 -9.89 11.34
N ASP A 524 -5.39 -9.26 10.67
CA ASP A 524 -4.52 -8.22 11.17
C ASP A 524 -3.78 -8.50 12.50
N ARG A 525 -2.47 -8.31 12.55
CA ARG A 525 -1.67 -8.33 13.79
C ARG A 525 -1.92 -7.09 14.67
N THR A 526 -3.11 -6.52 14.54
CA THR A 526 -3.62 -5.45 15.39
C THR A 526 -4.46 -6.06 16.48
N PHE A 527 -4.13 -5.78 17.73
CA PHE A 527 -4.87 -6.28 18.88
C PHE A 527 -5.60 -5.14 19.56
N ILE A 528 -6.86 -5.39 19.88
CA ILE A 528 -7.70 -4.49 20.64
C ILE A 528 -7.60 -4.91 22.11
N SER A 529 -7.08 -4.02 22.94
CA SER A 529 -7.18 -4.14 24.40
C SER A 529 -8.19 -3.12 24.89
N CYS A 530 -9.27 -3.60 25.49
CA CYS A 530 -10.27 -2.75 26.11
C CYS A 530 -9.91 -2.59 27.60
N LEU A 531 -9.49 -1.38 28.01
CA LEU A 531 -9.34 -1.05 29.42
C LEU A 531 -10.67 -0.53 29.95
N LEU A 532 -11.39 -1.38 30.68
CA LEU A 532 -12.48 -0.92 31.54
C LEU A 532 -11.86 -0.19 32.73
N TRP A 533 -12.18 1.08 32.88
CA TRP A 533 -11.89 1.81 34.10
C TRP A 533 -12.94 1.45 35.13
N GLU A 534 -12.64 0.56 36.04
CA GLU A 534 -13.39 0.51 37.30
C GLU A 534 -12.91 1.70 38.14
N ASP A 535 -13.87 2.51 38.62
CA ASP A 535 -13.68 3.71 39.46
C ASP A 535 -12.89 3.43 40.75
#